data_0e535c34c87a09afa538d59810b88429
#
_entry.id   0e535c34c87a09afa538d59810b88429
#
_cell.length_a   1.000
_cell.length_b   1.000
_cell.length_c   1.000
_cell.angle_alpha   90.00
_cell.angle_beta   90.00
_cell.angle_gamma   90.00
#
_symmetry.space_group_name_H-M   'P 1'
#
loop_
_entity.id
_entity.type
_entity.pdbx_description
1 polymer ?
#
loop_
_entity_poly.entity_id
_entity_poly.type
_entity_poly.pdbx_seq_one_letter_code
_entity_poly.pdbx_strand_id
1 'polypeptide(L)'
;MIKVLFLIHDLGQGGAEKVLVNLVNNIDKTKFSVTVVSLFSGGVNEQFLNEDVGYRSIFKKAIPGNSHFMKLLSPGQLHDICVKEKYDIEVSYLEGPSARIISGCKDNNTKLVSWIHSDQSSISILAASFRNFGEAKKCYLNFDKHIFVAEQLRDSFCKLIDVSNESRILFNTNETEQIKEKANEAIEIDINSNFTMIAVGSLKEIKGYDRLLNIAKRLKNEGRNFKLIILGIGPLEEKMRAFISNENLAEHVYMLGYNTN
;
A
#
# COMPACT_ATOMS: atom_id res chain seq x y z
N MET A 1 1.63 -18.10 22.88
CA MET A 1 1.11 -17.08 21.97
C MET A 1 2.11 -16.93 20.83
N ILE A 2 1.66 -17.02 19.58
CA ILE A 2 2.52 -16.94 18.40
C ILE A 2 2.93 -15.49 18.17
N LYS A 3 4.23 -15.20 18.15
CA LYS A 3 4.78 -13.85 17.90
C LYS A 3 4.89 -13.60 16.40
N VAL A 4 4.24 -12.56 15.92
CA VAL A 4 4.23 -12.21 14.49
C VAL A 4 4.78 -10.80 14.28
N LEU A 5 5.78 -10.69 13.41
CA LEU A 5 6.30 -9.42 12.92
C LEU A 5 5.71 -9.11 11.55
N PHE A 6 5.21 -7.90 11.37
CA PHE A 6 4.93 -7.31 10.05
C PHE A 6 5.94 -6.19 9.77
N LEU A 7 6.75 -6.35 8.73
CA LEU A 7 7.67 -5.32 8.26
C LEU A 7 7.09 -4.62 7.04
N ILE A 8 6.96 -3.30 7.13
CA ILE A 8 6.45 -2.44 6.06
C ILE A 8 7.39 -1.25 5.82
N HIS A 9 7.29 -0.59 4.67
CA HIS A 9 8.11 0.58 4.35
C HIS A 9 7.79 1.77 5.28
N ASP A 10 6.54 2.17 5.34
CA ASP A 10 5.98 3.17 6.27
C ASP A 10 4.48 2.91 6.47
N LEU A 11 3.83 3.71 7.30
CA LEU A 11 2.38 3.69 7.50
C LEU A 11 1.74 4.98 6.91
N GLY A 12 2.13 5.32 5.67
CA GLY A 12 1.65 6.49 4.95
C GLY A 12 0.19 6.39 4.49
N GLN A 13 -0.18 7.20 3.49
CA GLN A 13 -1.56 7.31 2.98
C GLN A 13 -1.93 6.19 1.98
N GLY A 14 -1.15 5.14 1.84
CA GLY A 14 -1.41 4.07 0.89
C GLY A 14 -2.52 3.12 1.33
N GLY A 15 -3.10 2.41 0.35
CA GLY A 15 -4.14 1.41 0.61
C GLY A 15 -3.61 0.18 1.34
N ALA A 16 -2.39 -0.28 1.03
CA ALA A 16 -1.77 -1.42 1.69
C ALA A 16 -1.51 -1.14 3.17
N GLU A 17 -1.08 0.09 3.51
CA GLU A 17 -0.83 0.56 4.86
C GLU A 17 -2.12 0.54 5.70
N LYS A 18 -3.23 1.04 5.13
CA LYS A 18 -4.53 0.99 5.82
C LYS A 18 -5.02 -0.46 6.00
N VAL A 19 -4.84 -1.31 5.00
CA VAL A 19 -5.21 -2.75 5.11
C VAL A 19 -4.35 -3.45 6.16
N LEU A 20 -3.06 -3.12 6.29
CA LEU A 20 -2.23 -3.67 7.38
C LEU A 20 -2.79 -3.27 8.74
N VAL A 21 -3.07 -1.98 8.95
CA VAL A 21 -3.64 -1.50 10.24
C VAL A 21 -4.94 -2.23 10.55
N ASN A 22 -5.84 -2.36 9.58
CA ASN A 22 -7.09 -3.10 9.77
C ASN A 22 -6.82 -4.58 10.12
N LEU A 23 -5.90 -5.23 9.43
CA LEU A 23 -5.54 -6.62 9.68
C LEU A 23 -4.99 -6.81 11.10
N VAL A 24 -3.99 -6.01 11.50
CA VAL A 24 -3.32 -6.20 12.79
C VAL A 24 -4.19 -5.79 13.97
N ASN A 25 -5.11 -4.87 13.80
CA ASN A 25 -6.08 -4.49 14.83
C ASN A 25 -7.12 -5.58 15.08
N ASN A 26 -7.50 -6.34 14.04
CA ASN A 26 -8.57 -7.35 14.10
C ASN A 26 -8.07 -8.80 14.20
N ILE A 27 -6.76 -9.03 14.24
CA ILE A 27 -6.21 -10.38 14.43
C ILE A 27 -6.55 -10.92 15.83
N ASP A 28 -6.77 -12.23 15.93
CA ASP A 28 -7.09 -12.90 17.20
C ASP A 28 -5.94 -12.78 18.22
N LYS A 29 -6.08 -11.83 19.15
CA LYS A 29 -5.05 -11.52 20.17
C LYS A 29 -4.91 -12.61 21.23
N THR A 30 -5.81 -13.58 21.31
CA THR A 30 -5.65 -14.74 22.20
C THR A 30 -4.62 -15.72 21.65
N LYS A 31 -4.38 -15.71 20.34
CA LYS A 31 -3.46 -16.60 19.63
C LYS A 31 -2.16 -15.90 19.23
N PHE A 32 -2.24 -14.63 18.82
CA PHE A 32 -1.14 -13.89 18.20
C PHE A 32 -0.74 -12.66 19.01
N SER A 33 0.56 -12.48 19.18
CA SER A 33 1.17 -11.23 19.64
C SER A 33 1.81 -10.55 18.44
N VAL A 34 1.31 -9.38 18.07
CA VAL A 34 1.68 -8.71 16.81
C VAL A 34 2.56 -7.51 17.05
N THR A 35 3.62 -7.41 16.27
CA THR A 35 4.49 -6.23 16.19
C THR A 35 4.53 -5.74 14.73
N VAL A 36 4.26 -4.47 14.53
CA VAL A 36 4.47 -3.78 13.24
C VAL A 36 5.79 -3.01 13.33
N VAL A 37 6.65 -3.22 12.35
CA VAL A 37 7.90 -2.47 12.20
C VAL A 37 7.87 -1.74 10.88
N SER A 38 7.98 -0.41 10.89
CA SER A 38 8.15 0.39 9.68
C SER A 38 9.62 0.76 9.47
N LEU A 39 10.06 0.85 8.22
CA LEU A 39 11.39 1.36 7.92
C LEU A 39 11.46 2.85 8.27
N PHE A 40 10.42 3.62 7.98
CA PHE A 40 10.36 5.06 8.24
C PHE A 40 9.14 5.42 9.07
N SER A 41 9.30 6.39 10.00
CA SER A 41 8.23 6.90 10.85
C SER A 41 7.49 8.09 10.22
N GLY A 42 6.34 8.45 10.81
CA GLY A 42 5.57 9.65 10.48
C GLY A 42 4.45 9.40 9.46
N GLY A 43 4.03 8.15 9.30
CA GLY A 43 2.89 7.80 8.48
C GLY A 43 1.55 8.11 9.17
N VAL A 44 0.59 8.64 8.41
CA VAL A 44 -0.74 9.05 8.92
C VAL A 44 -1.55 7.88 9.50
N ASN A 45 -1.25 6.64 9.10
CA ASN A 45 -1.93 5.45 9.60
C ASN A 45 -1.37 4.94 10.94
N GLU A 46 -0.24 5.46 11.44
CA GLU A 46 0.33 5.08 12.74
C GLU A 46 -0.67 5.33 13.89
N GLN A 47 -1.41 6.45 13.84
CA GLN A 47 -2.38 6.83 14.85
C GLN A 47 -3.59 5.88 14.97
N PHE A 48 -3.80 5.01 13.99
CA PHE A 48 -4.91 4.06 13.96
C PHE A 48 -4.53 2.65 14.43
N LEU A 49 -3.28 2.43 14.82
CA LEU A 49 -2.88 1.19 15.46
C LEU A 49 -3.46 1.12 16.88
N ASN A 50 -4.06 -0.01 17.23
CA ASN A 50 -4.54 -0.26 18.58
C ASN A 50 -3.36 -0.37 19.56
N GLU A 51 -3.58 -0.02 20.84
CA GLU A 51 -2.55 -0.04 21.89
C GLU A 51 -1.95 -1.43 22.15
N ASP A 52 -2.68 -2.50 21.82
CA ASP A 52 -2.24 -3.88 21.96
C ASP A 52 -1.36 -4.38 20.79
N VAL A 53 -1.15 -3.55 19.76
CA VAL A 53 -0.22 -3.80 18.65
C VAL A 53 1.11 -3.14 18.95
N GLY A 54 2.17 -3.93 19.10
CA GLY A 54 3.52 -3.37 19.22
C GLY A 54 3.89 -2.59 17.95
N TYR A 55 4.41 -1.36 18.12
CA TYR A 55 4.86 -0.57 16.98
C TYR A 55 6.23 0.05 17.23
N ARG A 56 7.09 0.00 16.21
CA ARG A 56 8.34 0.77 16.16
C ARG A 56 8.75 1.08 14.73
N SER A 57 9.46 2.19 14.56
CA SER A 57 10.13 2.54 13.30
C SER A 57 11.64 2.41 13.43
N ILE A 58 12.32 2.12 12.32
CA ILE A 58 13.78 1.95 12.28
C ILE A 58 14.46 3.29 12.08
N PHE A 59 13.99 4.07 11.12
CA PHE A 59 14.53 5.39 10.77
C PHE A 59 13.48 6.48 10.96
N LYS A 60 13.91 7.65 11.45
CA LYS A 60 12.99 8.78 11.66
C LYS A 60 12.47 9.40 10.36
N LYS A 61 13.26 9.38 9.29
CA LYS A 61 12.89 9.95 7.98
C LYS A 61 13.56 9.18 6.84
N ALA A 62 12.88 9.13 5.70
CA ALA A 62 13.49 8.71 4.46
C ALA A 62 14.52 9.76 3.99
N ILE A 63 15.74 9.32 3.71
CA ILE A 63 16.81 10.18 3.18
C ILE A 63 16.98 9.81 1.70
N PRO A 64 17.06 10.78 0.79
CA PRO A 64 17.36 10.49 -0.61
C PRO A 64 18.63 9.62 -0.74
N GLY A 65 18.54 8.52 -1.51
CA GLY A 65 19.64 7.57 -1.67
C GLY A 65 19.65 6.37 -0.72
N ASN A 66 18.75 6.28 0.26
CA ASN A 66 18.66 5.14 1.19
C ASN A 66 18.59 3.79 0.48
N SER A 67 17.89 3.70 -0.64
CA SER A 67 17.77 2.46 -1.43
C SER A 67 19.14 1.99 -1.97
N HIS A 68 20.00 2.90 -2.35
CA HIS A 68 21.37 2.58 -2.80
C HIS A 68 22.24 2.13 -1.62
N PHE A 69 22.14 2.82 -0.48
CA PHE A 69 22.90 2.47 0.71
C PHE A 69 22.52 1.08 1.24
N MET A 70 21.23 0.77 1.26
CA MET A 70 20.75 -0.56 1.65
C MET A 70 21.31 -1.68 0.77
N LYS A 71 21.59 -1.42 -0.52
CA LYS A 71 22.18 -2.42 -1.43
C LYS A 71 23.64 -2.79 -1.10
N LEU A 72 24.35 -1.99 -0.32
CA LEU A 72 25.71 -2.32 0.14
C LEU A 72 25.69 -3.45 1.17
N LEU A 73 24.65 -3.51 2.00
CA LEU A 73 24.50 -4.55 3.02
C LEU A 73 23.87 -5.82 2.41
N SER A 74 24.22 -6.98 2.96
CA SER A 74 23.55 -8.24 2.61
C SER A 74 22.14 -8.30 3.23
N PRO A 75 21.22 -9.15 2.72
CA PRO A 75 19.92 -9.37 3.36
C PRO A 75 20.04 -9.73 4.85
N GLY A 76 20.98 -10.62 5.21
CA GLY A 76 21.22 -11.00 6.60
C GLY A 76 21.68 -9.84 7.49
N GLN A 77 22.57 -8.97 7.00
CA GLN A 77 22.99 -7.78 7.74
C GLN A 77 21.83 -6.79 7.92
N LEU A 78 21.00 -6.62 6.89
CA LEU A 78 19.80 -5.79 6.97
C LEU A 78 18.81 -6.35 8.00
N HIS A 79 18.58 -7.67 8.00
CA HIS A 79 17.73 -8.33 8.97
C HIS A 79 18.24 -8.11 10.40
N ASP A 80 19.53 -8.36 10.67
CA ASP A 80 20.17 -8.17 11.98
C ASP A 80 20.04 -6.71 12.49
N ILE A 81 20.00 -5.72 11.57
CA ILE A 81 19.79 -4.31 11.91
C ILE A 81 18.31 -4.02 12.21
N CYS A 82 17.40 -4.56 11.42
CA CYS A 82 15.99 -4.17 11.43
C CYS A 82 15.16 -5.01 12.40
N VAL A 83 15.48 -6.29 12.56
CA VAL A 83 14.74 -7.23 13.43
C VAL A 83 15.57 -7.49 14.67
N LYS A 84 15.10 -7.03 15.85
CA LYS A 84 15.86 -7.08 17.11
C LYS A 84 15.40 -8.17 18.06
N GLU A 85 14.23 -8.72 17.82
CA GLU A 85 13.61 -9.75 18.65
C GLU A 85 13.37 -11.01 17.81
N LYS A 86 13.12 -12.12 18.51
CA LYS A 86 12.72 -13.36 17.86
C LYS A 86 11.20 -13.41 17.67
N TYR A 87 10.81 -13.82 16.48
CA TYR A 87 9.42 -14.02 16.09
C TYR A 87 9.23 -15.44 15.56
N ASP A 88 8.03 -15.98 15.76
CA ASP A 88 7.64 -17.27 15.18
C ASP A 88 7.33 -17.13 13.69
N ILE A 89 6.79 -15.96 13.32
CA ILE A 89 6.46 -15.62 11.93
C ILE A 89 6.95 -14.19 11.63
N GLU A 90 7.65 -14.04 10.53
CA GLU A 90 8.05 -12.74 10.00
C GLU A 90 7.42 -12.50 8.62
N VAL A 91 6.67 -11.41 8.51
CA VAL A 91 5.94 -11.05 7.30
C VAL A 91 6.57 -9.82 6.65
N SER A 92 7.03 -9.97 5.42
CA SER A 92 7.29 -8.83 4.54
C SER A 92 5.96 -8.35 3.99
N TYR A 93 5.40 -7.26 4.56
CA TYR A 93 4.06 -6.80 4.18
C TYR A 93 4.06 -5.84 2.98
N LEU A 94 5.11 -5.78 2.24
CA LEU A 94 5.24 -5.20 0.90
C LEU A 94 6.42 -5.88 0.22
N GLU A 95 6.45 -5.81 -1.08
CA GLU A 95 7.59 -6.18 -1.91
C GLU A 95 8.78 -5.23 -1.73
N GLY A 96 9.89 -5.56 -2.34
CA GLY A 96 11.08 -4.72 -2.39
C GLY A 96 11.91 -4.71 -1.11
N PRO A 97 12.11 -3.55 -0.42
CA PRO A 97 13.00 -3.46 0.74
C PRO A 97 12.60 -4.40 1.87
N SER A 98 11.31 -4.49 2.19
CA SER A 98 10.79 -5.37 3.24
C SER A 98 11.08 -6.84 2.94
N ALA A 99 10.84 -7.27 1.69
CA ALA A 99 11.13 -8.65 1.27
C ALA A 99 12.63 -8.97 1.35
N ARG A 100 13.48 -8.02 0.94
CA ARG A 100 14.93 -8.17 1.03
C ARG A 100 15.43 -8.30 2.46
N ILE A 101 14.84 -7.56 3.41
CA ILE A 101 15.19 -7.62 4.83
C ILE A 101 14.74 -8.95 5.44
N ILE A 102 13.44 -9.27 5.33
CA ILE A 102 12.87 -10.48 5.96
C ILE A 102 13.51 -11.75 5.41
N SER A 103 13.80 -11.81 4.11
CA SER A 103 14.50 -12.96 3.52
C SER A 103 15.89 -13.19 4.09
N GLY A 104 16.46 -12.25 4.83
CA GLY A 104 17.75 -12.37 5.49
C GLY A 104 17.71 -13.03 6.87
N CYS A 105 16.54 -13.45 7.37
CA CYS A 105 16.39 -14.19 8.62
C CYS A 105 17.22 -15.49 8.56
N LYS A 106 17.97 -15.74 9.65
CA LYS A 106 18.85 -16.90 9.79
C LYS A 106 18.29 -17.96 10.74
N ASP A 107 17.19 -17.66 11.42
CA ASP A 107 16.57 -18.59 12.36
C ASP A 107 15.64 -19.55 11.59
N ASN A 108 16.02 -20.79 11.46
CA ASN A 108 15.26 -21.83 10.73
C ASN A 108 13.92 -22.19 11.38
N ASN A 109 13.68 -21.75 12.64
CA ASN A 109 12.41 -21.97 13.32
C ASN A 109 11.39 -20.87 12.99
N THR A 110 11.83 -19.71 12.51
CA THR A 110 10.97 -18.61 12.09
C THR A 110 10.38 -18.89 10.72
N LYS A 111 9.06 -18.74 10.57
CA LYS A 111 8.37 -18.85 9.29
C LYS A 111 8.35 -17.51 8.57
N LEU A 112 8.78 -17.51 7.31
CA LEU A 112 8.87 -16.32 6.49
C LEU A 112 7.71 -16.24 5.50
N VAL A 113 7.00 -15.12 5.49
CA VAL A 113 5.88 -14.85 4.60
C VAL A 113 6.15 -13.58 3.80
N SER A 114 6.06 -13.64 2.47
CA SER A 114 6.03 -12.44 1.64
C SER A 114 4.59 -12.10 1.26
N TRP A 115 4.21 -10.82 1.36
CA TRP A 115 2.89 -10.32 0.98
C TRP A 115 3.03 -9.26 -0.09
N ILE A 116 2.49 -9.54 -1.27
CA ILE A 116 2.72 -8.78 -2.50
C ILE A 116 1.45 -8.04 -2.88
N HIS A 117 1.55 -6.71 -2.92
CA HIS A 117 0.43 -5.78 -3.10
C HIS A 117 0.44 -5.06 -4.45
N SER A 118 1.57 -5.03 -5.17
CA SER A 118 1.70 -4.34 -6.44
C SER A 118 2.25 -5.23 -7.54
N ASP A 119 2.09 -4.78 -8.78
CA ASP A 119 2.56 -5.52 -9.95
C ASP A 119 4.10 -5.63 -9.96
N GLN A 120 4.57 -6.86 -10.12
CA GLN A 120 5.97 -7.24 -10.21
C GLN A 120 6.26 -7.93 -11.56
N SER A 121 5.59 -7.48 -12.63
CA SER A 121 5.60 -8.14 -13.95
C SER A 121 6.90 -8.01 -14.74
N SER A 122 7.85 -7.19 -14.29
CA SER A 122 9.14 -7.04 -14.98
C SER A 122 10.32 -7.23 -14.03
N ILE A 123 11.43 -7.71 -14.59
CA ILE A 123 12.70 -7.87 -13.87
C ILE A 123 13.17 -6.55 -13.25
N SER A 124 12.98 -5.43 -13.95
CA SER A 124 13.39 -4.10 -13.46
C SER A 124 12.61 -3.66 -12.23
N ILE A 125 11.31 -3.90 -12.20
CA ILE A 125 10.46 -3.58 -11.06
C ILE A 125 10.80 -4.51 -9.89
N LEU A 126 10.78 -5.82 -10.12
CA LEU A 126 11.01 -6.84 -9.09
C LEU A 126 12.39 -6.70 -8.43
N ALA A 127 13.42 -6.41 -9.23
CA ALA A 127 14.80 -6.27 -8.73
C ALA A 127 15.15 -4.86 -8.23
N ALA A 128 14.25 -3.88 -8.30
CA ALA A 128 14.55 -2.48 -8.01
C ALA A 128 15.20 -2.26 -6.63
N SER A 129 14.81 -3.03 -5.62
CA SER A 129 15.34 -2.94 -4.24
C SER A 129 16.46 -3.93 -3.92
N PHE A 130 16.83 -4.75 -4.87
CA PHE A 130 17.89 -5.77 -4.76
C PHE A 130 19.13 -5.32 -5.52
N ARG A 131 20.27 -5.97 -5.30
CA ARG A 131 21.50 -5.72 -6.08
C ARG A 131 21.33 -6.06 -7.56
N ASN A 132 20.62 -7.17 -7.81
CA ASN A 132 20.27 -7.67 -9.14
C ASN A 132 19.13 -8.69 -9.03
N PHE A 133 18.65 -9.17 -10.17
CA PHE A 133 17.57 -10.17 -10.23
C PHE A 133 17.95 -11.50 -9.58
N GLY A 134 19.21 -11.93 -9.66
CA GLY A 134 19.67 -13.15 -9.00
C GLY A 134 19.54 -13.09 -7.47
N GLU A 135 19.86 -11.94 -6.85
CA GLU A 135 19.63 -11.73 -5.43
C GLU A 135 18.13 -11.70 -5.12
N ALA A 136 17.32 -10.99 -5.91
CA ALA A 136 15.87 -10.95 -5.74
C ALA A 136 15.26 -12.35 -5.78
N LYS A 137 15.64 -13.15 -6.78
CA LYS A 137 15.18 -14.54 -6.91
C LYS A 137 15.54 -15.39 -5.69
N LYS A 138 16.79 -15.30 -5.19
CA LYS A 138 17.21 -16.01 -3.97
C LYS A 138 16.40 -15.58 -2.76
N CYS A 139 16.18 -14.26 -2.60
CA CYS A 139 15.41 -13.74 -1.48
C CYS A 139 13.97 -14.26 -1.50
N TYR A 140 13.28 -14.18 -2.63
CA TYR A 140 11.90 -14.67 -2.71
C TYR A 140 11.80 -16.19 -2.54
N LEU A 141 12.75 -16.97 -3.05
CA LEU A 141 12.77 -18.42 -2.83
C LEU A 141 13.07 -18.86 -1.39
N ASN A 142 13.49 -17.92 -0.53
CA ASN A 142 13.71 -18.19 0.90
C ASN A 142 12.45 -18.05 1.76
N PHE A 143 11.34 -17.60 1.21
CA PHE A 143 10.07 -17.50 1.93
C PHE A 143 9.33 -18.84 1.96
N ASP A 144 8.75 -19.21 3.11
CA ASP A 144 7.92 -20.40 3.27
C ASP A 144 6.55 -20.26 2.55
N LYS A 145 6.01 -19.02 2.51
CA LYS A 145 4.73 -18.70 1.85
C LYS A 145 4.74 -17.34 1.18
N HIS A 146 3.95 -17.26 0.10
CA HIS A 146 3.72 -16.03 -0.65
C HIS A 146 2.22 -15.71 -0.68
N ILE A 147 1.88 -14.51 -0.24
CA ILE A 147 0.51 -13.99 -0.28
C ILE A 147 0.42 -12.95 -1.39
N PHE A 148 -0.58 -13.07 -2.24
CA PHE A 148 -0.89 -12.11 -3.28
C PHE A 148 -2.30 -11.56 -3.07
N VAL A 149 -2.48 -10.26 -3.25
CA VAL A 149 -3.80 -9.63 -3.07
C VAL A 149 -4.70 -9.77 -4.29
N ALA A 150 -4.21 -10.33 -5.39
CA ALA A 150 -4.97 -10.62 -6.60
C ALA A 150 -4.31 -11.73 -7.41
N GLU A 151 -5.11 -12.49 -8.18
CA GLU A 151 -4.61 -13.58 -9.03
C GLU A 151 -3.63 -13.07 -10.09
N GLN A 152 -3.95 -11.93 -10.73
CA GLN A 152 -3.11 -11.35 -11.77
C GLN A 152 -1.70 -11.01 -11.26
N LEU A 153 -1.57 -10.58 -10.00
CA LEU A 153 -0.26 -10.29 -9.39
C LEU A 153 0.55 -11.58 -9.21
N ARG A 154 -0.09 -12.65 -8.73
CA ARG A 154 0.53 -13.97 -8.63
C ARG A 154 1.01 -14.45 -9.99
N ASP A 155 0.12 -14.41 -10.98
CA ASP A 155 0.41 -14.94 -12.32
C ASP A 155 1.54 -14.17 -13.01
N SER A 156 1.59 -12.84 -12.83
CA SER A 156 2.68 -12.00 -13.33
C SER A 156 4.00 -12.29 -12.62
N PHE A 157 3.97 -12.42 -11.30
CA PHE A 157 5.15 -12.71 -10.49
C PHE A 157 5.72 -14.09 -10.79
N CYS A 158 4.87 -15.13 -10.86
CA CYS A 158 5.29 -16.51 -11.10
C CYS A 158 5.92 -16.75 -12.47
N LYS A 159 5.66 -15.88 -13.45
CA LYS A 159 6.39 -15.90 -14.73
C LYS A 159 7.88 -15.58 -14.58
N LEU A 160 8.26 -14.83 -13.55
CA LEU A 160 9.64 -14.42 -13.28
C LEU A 160 10.30 -15.31 -12.22
N ILE A 161 9.56 -15.63 -11.16
CA ILE A 161 10.01 -16.51 -10.06
C ILE A 161 8.84 -17.43 -9.73
N ASP A 162 8.98 -18.72 -10.05
CA ASP A 162 7.93 -19.69 -9.76
C ASP A 162 7.89 -20.01 -8.26
N VAL A 163 6.82 -19.54 -7.63
CA VAL A 163 6.46 -19.77 -6.23
C VAL A 163 5.01 -20.25 -6.12
N SER A 164 4.46 -20.81 -7.19
CA SER A 164 3.04 -21.16 -7.30
C SER A 164 2.59 -22.14 -6.22
N ASN A 165 3.41 -23.14 -5.87
CA ASN A 165 3.08 -24.15 -4.86
C ASN A 165 2.99 -23.59 -3.44
N GLU A 166 3.76 -22.54 -3.12
CA GLU A 166 3.81 -21.87 -1.82
C GLU A 166 2.92 -20.62 -1.77
N SER A 167 2.15 -20.36 -2.83
CA SER A 167 1.35 -19.13 -2.95
C SER A 167 -0.10 -19.30 -2.48
N ARG A 168 -0.68 -18.20 -1.99
CA ARG A 168 -2.10 -18.03 -1.66
C ARG A 168 -2.60 -16.69 -2.14
N ILE A 169 -3.88 -16.63 -2.51
CA ILE A 169 -4.57 -15.36 -2.77
C ILE A 169 -5.35 -14.99 -1.52
N LEU A 170 -5.06 -13.82 -0.96
CA LEU A 170 -5.83 -13.22 0.12
C LEU A 170 -6.17 -11.78 -0.29
N PHE A 171 -7.43 -11.56 -0.64
CA PHE A 171 -7.92 -10.23 -0.99
C PHE A 171 -7.82 -9.27 0.19
N ASN A 172 -7.61 -7.99 -0.10
CA ASN A 172 -7.61 -6.96 0.92
C ASN A 172 -8.96 -6.90 1.64
N THR A 173 -8.92 -6.83 2.96
CA THR A 173 -10.12 -6.72 3.80
C THR A 173 -10.43 -5.24 4.07
N ASN A 174 -11.72 -4.93 4.22
CA ASN A 174 -12.22 -3.62 4.58
C ASN A 174 -13.01 -3.69 5.88
N GLU A 175 -13.04 -2.59 6.62
CA GLU A 175 -13.88 -2.40 7.81
C GLU A 175 -15.33 -2.07 7.37
N THR A 176 -16.01 -3.07 6.80
CA THR A 176 -17.31 -2.90 6.14
C THR A 176 -18.35 -2.25 7.05
N GLU A 177 -18.41 -2.62 8.33
CA GLU A 177 -19.43 -2.07 9.25
C GLU A 177 -19.15 -0.60 9.57
N GLN A 178 -17.90 -0.22 9.83
CA GLN A 178 -17.52 1.20 10.02
C GLN A 178 -17.81 2.04 8.78
N ILE A 179 -17.55 1.47 7.58
CA ILE A 179 -17.84 2.16 6.32
C ILE A 179 -19.35 2.39 6.18
N LYS A 180 -20.18 1.39 6.53
CA LYS A 180 -21.65 1.53 6.50
C LYS A 180 -22.16 2.54 7.52
N GLU A 181 -21.61 2.53 8.73
CA GLU A 181 -21.97 3.51 9.77
C GLU A 181 -21.67 4.94 9.28
N LYS A 182 -20.46 5.18 8.82
CA LYS A 182 -20.05 6.49 8.27
C LYS A 182 -20.85 6.90 7.03
N ALA A 183 -21.24 5.95 6.20
CA ALA A 183 -22.07 6.24 5.01
C ALA A 183 -23.49 6.74 5.36
N ASN A 184 -23.94 6.58 6.61
CA ASN A 184 -25.22 7.13 7.08
C ASN A 184 -25.08 8.53 7.68
N GLU A 185 -23.88 9.05 7.84
CA GLU A 185 -23.65 10.42 8.32
C GLU A 185 -24.13 11.45 7.28
N ALA A 186 -24.57 12.61 7.75
CA ALA A 186 -24.99 13.69 6.85
C ALA A 186 -23.80 14.23 6.06
N ILE A 187 -23.97 14.37 4.75
CA ILE A 187 -22.96 15.00 3.88
C ILE A 187 -23.31 16.46 3.64
N GLU A 188 -22.33 17.35 3.85
CA GLU A 188 -22.49 18.79 3.61
C GLU A 188 -22.37 19.19 2.12
N ILE A 189 -22.09 18.22 1.24
CA ILE A 189 -21.91 18.45 -0.18
C ILE A 189 -23.26 18.36 -0.87
N ASP A 190 -23.62 19.41 -1.63
CA ASP A 190 -24.81 19.37 -2.49
C ASP A 190 -24.61 18.38 -3.63
N ILE A 191 -25.21 17.20 -3.48
CA ILE A 191 -25.23 16.12 -4.48
C ILE A 191 -26.50 16.13 -5.34
N ASN A 192 -27.32 17.18 -5.24
CA ASN A 192 -28.59 17.32 -5.97
C ASN A 192 -28.40 17.58 -7.47
N SER A 193 -27.72 16.68 -8.15
CA SER A 193 -27.65 16.62 -9.61
C SER A 193 -28.19 15.29 -10.10
N ASN A 194 -28.73 15.27 -11.30
CA ASN A 194 -29.30 14.05 -11.91
C ASN A 194 -28.25 12.92 -12.06
N PHE A 195 -26.95 13.27 -12.04
CA PHE A 195 -25.86 12.30 -12.14
C PHE A 195 -24.60 12.80 -11.44
N THR A 196 -24.28 12.20 -10.30
CA THR A 196 -23.08 12.52 -9.54
C THR A 196 -22.08 11.36 -9.59
N MET A 197 -20.83 11.67 -9.95
CA MET A 197 -19.70 10.76 -9.96
C MET A 197 -18.75 11.12 -8.83
N ILE A 198 -18.08 10.13 -8.25
CA ILE A 198 -17.03 10.35 -7.25
C ILE A 198 -15.76 9.59 -7.65
N ALA A 199 -14.61 10.24 -7.48
CA ALA A 199 -13.29 9.63 -7.62
C ALA A 199 -12.49 9.87 -6.35
N VAL A 200 -11.96 8.81 -5.75
CA VAL A 200 -11.19 8.87 -4.49
C VAL A 200 -9.81 8.28 -4.71
N GLY A 201 -8.78 9.03 -4.34
CA GLY A 201 -7.41 8.51 -4.40
C GLY A 201 -6.34 9.60 -4.50
N SER A 202 -5.07 9.22 -4.30
CA SER A 202 -3.94 10.13 -4.46
C SER A 202 -3.89 10.69 -5.90
N LEU A 203 -3.66 12.00 -6.04
CA LEU A 203 -3.61 12.67 -7.34
C LEU A 203 -2.25 12.41 -8.03
N LYS A 204 -2.07 11.18 -8.52
CA LYS A 204 -0.88 10.69 -9.22
C LYS A 204 -1.25 10.21 -10.64
N GLU A 205 -0.29 10.25 -11.57
CA GLU A 205 -0.50 9.88 -12.98
C GLU A 205 -1.07 8.47 -13.15
N ILE A 206 -0.60 7.50 -12.35
CA ILE A 206 -1.07 6.12 -12.40
C ILE A 206 -2.57 5.96 -12.14
N LYS A 207 -3.22 6.97 -11.51
CA LYS A 207 -4.67 6.94 -11.22
C LYS A 207 -5.53 7.41 -12.42
N GLY A 208 -4.92 7.95 -13.47
CA GLY A 208 -5.60 8.29 -14.73
C GLY A 208 -6.56 9.48 -14.62
N TYR A 209 -6.29 10.44 -13.74
CA TYR A 209 -7.12 11.65 -13.61
C TYR A 209 -7.16 12.51 -14.88
N ASP A 210 -6.11 12.47 -15.71
CA ASP A 210 -6.08 13.07 -17.03
C ASP A 210 -7.21 12.52 -17.94
N ARG A 211 -7.39 11.22 -17.94
CA ARG A 211 -8.47 10.56 -18.69
C ARG A 211 -9.84 10.93 -18.11
N LEU A 212 -9.97 10.95 -16.77
CA LEU A 212 -11.21 11.30 -16.10
C LEU A 212 -11.64 12.73 -16.42
N LEU A 213 -10.73 13.70 -16.38
CA LEU A 213 -11.01 15.09 -16.71
C LEU A 213 -11.37 15.28 -18.21
N ASN A 214 -10.74 14.54 -19.11
CA ASN A 214 -11.10 14.54 -20.51
C ASN A 214 -12.51 13.96 -20.75
N ILE A 215 -12.92 12.95 -19.97
CA ILE A 215 -14.31 12.44 -20.01
C ILE A 215 -15.27 13.52 -19.50
N ALA A 216 -14.95 14.21 -18.41
CA ALA A 216 -15.77 15.31 -17.90
C ALA A 216 -15.94 16.44 -18.92
N LYS A 217 -14.85 16.83 -19.60
CA LYS A 217 -14.91 17.80 -20.72
C LYS A 217 -15.86 17.35 -21.83
N ARG A 218 -15.77 16.07 -22.23
CA ARG A 218 -16.65 15.51 -23.26
C ARG A 218 -18.11 15.52 -22.84
N LEU A 219 -18.43 15.10 -21.61
CA LEU A 219 -19.80 15.11 -21.09
C LEU A 219 -20.39 16.52 -21.09
N LYS A 220 -19.61 17.54 -20.67
CA LYS A 220 -20.00 18.94 -20.73
C LYS A 220 -20.33 19.38 -22.18
N ASN A 221 -19.42 19.07 -23.12
CA ASN A 221 -19.62 19.45 -24.53
C ASN A 221 -20.84 18.76 -25.16
N GLU A 222 -21.23 17.60 -24.67
CA GLU A 222 -22.47 16.90 -25.05
C GLU A 222 -23.72 17.47 -24.32
N GLY A 223 -23.60 18.53 -23.54
CA GLY A 223 -24.68 19.16 -22.80
C GLY A 223 -25.23 18.31 -21.65
N ARG A 224 -24.45 17.37 -21.14
CA ARG A 224 -24.87 16.51 -20.01
C ARG A 224 -24.81 17.27 -18.69
N ASN A 225 -25.87 17.14 -17.91
CA ASN A 225 -25.88 17.64 -16.54
C ASN A 225 -25.28 16.58 -15.61
N PHE A 226 -24.11 16.89 -14.98
CA PHE A 226 -23.41 16.01 -14.06
C PHE A 226 -22.60 16.80 -13.03
N LYS A 227 -22.26 16.13 -11.92
CA LYS A 227 -21.22 16.56 -10.97
C LYS A 227 -20.16 15.49 -10.87
N LEU A 228 -18.88 15.88 -10.83
CA LEU A 228 -17.75 15.02 -10.56
C LEU A 228 -17.03 15.54 -9.31
N ILE A 229 -17.05 14.74 -8.25
CA ILE A 229 -16.39 15.03 -6.97
C ILE A 229 -15.07 14.26 -6.95
N ILE A 230 -13.97 14.95 -6.68
CA ILE A 230 -12.64 14.35 -6.58
C ILE A 230 -12.11 14.57 -5.17
N LEU A 231 -11.89 13.46 -4.45
CA LEU A 231 -11.30 13.42 -3.12
C LEU A 231 -9.87 12.90 -3.19
N GLY A 232 -8.93 13.67 -2.68
CA GLY A 232 -7.52 13.30 -2.60
C GLY A 232 -6.59 14.49 -2.80
N ILE A 233 -5.32 14.27 -2.51
CA ILE A 233 -4.22 15.22 -2.69
C ILE A 233 -3.07 14.54 -3.44
N GLY A 234 -2.23 15.33 -4.09
CA GLY A 234 -1.05 14.81 -4.77
C GLY A 234 -0.44 15.77 -5.78
N PRO A 235 0.66 15.37 -6.42
CA PRO A 235 1.44 16.25 -7.30
C PRO A 235 0.70 16.73 -8.55
N LEU A 236 -0.42 16.11 -8.92
CA LEU A 236 -1.22 16.55 -10.07
C LEU A 236 -2.24 17.64 -9.74
N GLU A 237 -2.38 18.06 -8.48
CA GLU A 237 -3.46 18.96 -8.06
C GLU A 237 -3.47 20.27 -8.84
N GLU A 238 -2.33 20.97 -8.94
CA GLU A 238 -2.23 22.24 -9.67
C GLU A 238 -2.57 22.06 -11.17
N LYS A 239 -2.02 21.02 -11.78
CA LYS A 239 -2.29 20.69 -13.19
C LYS A 239 -3.77 20.41 -13.45
N MET A 240 -4.43 19.69 -12.54
CA MET A 240 -5.86 19.37 -12.62
C MET A 240 -6.71 20.62 -12.44
N ARG A 241 -6.41 21.49 -11.47
CA ARG A 241 -7.11 22.77 -11.27
C ARG A 241 -6.98 23.68 -12.47
N ALA A 242 -5.78 23.77 -13.07
CA ALA A 242 -5.56 24.53 -14.29
C ALA A 242 -6.40 23.99 -15.46
N PHE A 243 -6.47 22.67 -15.63
CA PHE A 243 -7.28 22.04 -16.67
C PHE A 243 -8.78 22.35 -16.46
N ILE A 244 -9.29 22.23 -15.22
CA ILE A 244 -10.68 22.53 -14.87
C ILE A 244 -11.05 23.99 -15.23
N SER A 245 -10.16 24.92 -14.91
CA SER A 245 -10.34 26.33 -15.24
C SER A 245 -10.34 26.59 -16.76
N ASN A 246 -9.32 26.10 -17.45
CA ASN A 246 -9.14 26.33 -18.89
C ASN A 246 -10.29 25.74 -19.74
N GLU A 247 -10.85 24.63 -19.28
CA GLU A 247 -11.98 23.95 -19.96
C GLU A 247 -13.35 24.38 -19.44
N ASN A 248 -13.39 25.40 -18.55
CA ASN A 248 -14.63 25.91 -17.92
C ASN A 248 -15.46 24.78 -17.25
N LEU A 249 -14.80 23.88 -16.51
CA LEU A 249 -15.42 22.75 -15.83
C LEU A 249 -15.78 23.05 -14.37
N ALA A 250 -15.61 24.26 -13.87
CA ALA A 250 -15.77 24.61 -12.46
C ALA A 250 -17.19 24.34 -11.90
N GLU A 251 -18.23 24.38 -12.75
CA GLU A 251 -19.60 24.06 -12.34
C GLU A 251 -19.89 22.55 -12.32
N HIS A 252 -19.00 21.74 -12.86
CA HIS A 252 -19.17 20.29 -12.98
C HIS A 252 -18.18 19.48 -12.14
N VAL A 253 -16.96 19.99 -11.90
CA VAL A 253 -15.86 19.25 -11.27
C VAL A 253 -15.41 19.94 -9.98
N TYR A 254 -15.52 19.22 -8.86
CA TYR A 254 -15.24 19.71 -7.51
C TYR A 254 -14.06 18.95 -6.92
N MET A 255 -12.93 19.62 -6.69
CA MET A 255 -11.77 19.05 -6.01
C MET A 255 -11.80 19.44 -4.54
N LEU A 256 -12.12 18.50 -3.67
CA LEU A 256 -12.37 18.73 -2.23
C LEU A 256 -11.16 18.43 -1.34
N GLY A 257 -10.03 18.00 -1.96
CA GLY A 257 -8.84 17.69 -1.20
C GLY A 257 -8.92 16.36 -0.43
N TYR A 258 -8.15 16.26 0.64
CA TYR A 258 -8.16 15.09 1.51
C TYR A 258 -9.31 15.19 2.52
N ASN A 259 -10.10 14.14 2.61
CA ASN A 259 -11.17 14.01 3.59
C ASN A 259 -10.93 12.75 4.44
N THR A 260 -11.15 12.84 5.75
CA THR A 260 -10.98 11.75 6.72
C THR A 260 -12.28 11.03 7.05
N ASN A 261 -13.42 11.60 6.62
CA ASN A 261 -14.75 11.01 6.86
C ASN A 261 -15.26 10.28 5.63
#